data_ceb0d14833b1e9902738c1a303e00461
#
_entry.id   ceb0d14833b1e9902738c1a303e00461
#
_cell.length_a   1.000
_cell.length_b   1.000
_cell.length_c   1.000
_cell.angle_alpha   90.00
_cell.angle_beta   90.00
_cell.angle_gamma   90.00
#
_symmetry.space_group_name_H-M   'P 1'
#
loop_
_entity.id
_entity.type
_entity.pdbx_description
1 polymer ?
#
loop_
_entity_poly.entity_id
_entity_poly.type
_entity_poly.pdbx_seq_one_letter_code
_entity_poly.pdbx_strand_id
1 'polypeptide(L)'
;MKKPLHEVYDTFAHTYEASRGHFDISDLLDNFYARLPLANRALLDLGCGAGEPVAQYFLDRDWSVVGVDFSEKMIELAGRYAPAMQALHADITEVDFYANQFEAITATYSLFHIGSNQHATLFKKMYEWLLPGGKVLFTYATKDYTGSEAFDGYKIFLGQELYYSHKPPSDLYADLKHIGFYIDVAEYKSIGDEVFLWVTMSKPEG
;
A
#
# COMPACT_ATOMS: atom_id res chain seq x y z
N MET A 1 -14.16 11.51 21.78
CA MET A 1 -13.83 11.70 20.35
C MET A 1 -12.92 10.55 19.94
N LYS A 2 -13.11 9.97 18.74
CA LYS A 2 -12.19 8.96 18.22
C LYS A 2 -10.85 9.61 17.90
N LYS A 3 -9.74 8.90 18.17
CA LYS A 3 -8.41 9.38 17.82
C LYS A 3 -8.27 9.44 16.30
N PRO A 4 -7.63 10.48 15.73
CA PRO A 4 -7.22 10.47 14.33
C PRO A 4 -6.33 9.26 14.02
N LEU A 5 -6.40 8.74 12.82
CA LEU A 5 -5.69 7.53 12.44
C LEU A 5 -4.17 7.65 12.59
N HIS A 6 -3.58 8.80 12.25
CA HIS A 6 -2.14 9.06 12.43
C HIS A 6 -1.69 8.94 13.89
N GLU A 7 -2.49 9.44 14.86
CA GLU A 7 -2.16 9.30 16.29
C GLU A 7 -2.19 7.83 16.76
N VAL A 8 -3.05 7.00 16.14
CA VAL A 8 -3.07 5.56 16.44
C VAL A 8 -1.80 4.90 15.92
N TYR A 9 -1.38 5.22 14.70
CA TYR A 9 -0.13 4.70 14.13
C TYR A 9 1.11 5.23 14.85
N ASP A 10 1.10 6.47 15.34
CA ASP A 10 2.14 6.99 16.23
C ASP A 10 2.25 6.16 17.52
N THR A 11 1.11 5.65 18.03
CA THR A 11 1.12 4.75 19.18
C THR A 11 1.73 3.37 18.82
N PHE A 12 1.44 2.84 17.64
CA PHE A 12 2.04 1.58 17.18
C PHE A 12 3.55 1.67 16.96
N ALA A 13 4.07 2.84 16.58
CA ALA A 13 5.51 3.04 16.42
C ALA A 13 6.31 2.67 17.70
N HIS A 14 5.72 2.86 18.90
CA HIS A 14 6.36 2.48 20.16
C HIS A 14 6.50 0.97 20.35
N THR A 15 5.64 0.17 19.72
CA THR A 15 5.66 -1.29 19.79
C THR A 15 6.19 -1.94 18.51
N TYR A 16 6.63 -1.13 17.57
CA TYR A 16 7.08 -1.59 16.25
C TYR A 16 8.20 -2.62 16.33
N GLU A 17 9.21 -2.38 17.17
CA GLU A 17 10.34 -3.28 17.39
C GLU A 17 9.89 -4.69 17.80
N ALA A 18 8.87 -4.79 18.66
CA ALA A 18 8.34 -6.08 19.13
C ALA A 18 7.52 -6.81 18.06
N SER A 19 7.06 -6.10 17.03
CA SER A 19 6.18 -6.63 15.99
C SER A 19 6.89 -6.83 14.64
N ARG A 20 8.18 -6.47 14.54
CA ARG A 20 8.95 -6.62 13.30
C ARG A 20 8.99 -8.08 12.84
N GLY A 21 8.73 -8.28 11.55
CA GLY A 21 8.72 -9.61 10.93
C GLY A 21 7.47 -10.46 11.21
N HIS A 22 6.48 -9.93 11.94
CA HIS A 22 5.25 -10.67 12.21
C HIS A 22 4.40 -10.90 10.94
N PHE A 23 4.47 -9.98 9.98
CA PHE A 23 3.80 -10.09 8.69
C PHE A 23 4.83 -10.33 7.58
N ASP A 24 5.21 -11.59 7.39
CA ASP A 24 6.11 -11.96 6.30
C ASP A 24 5.39 -11.96 4.96
N ILE A 25 5.78 -11.04 4.08
CA ILE A 25 5.28 -10.89 2.71
C ILE A 25 6.38 -11.11 1.67
N SER A 26 7.49 -11.74 2.04
CA SER A 26 8.65 -11.93 1.17
C SER A 26 8.30 -12.61 -0.15
N ASP A 27 7.52 -13.70 -0.09
CA ASP A 27 7.07 -14.42 -1.30
C ASP A 27 6.22 -13.53 -2.24
N LEU A 28 5.40 -12.63 -1.66
CA LEU A 28 4.59 -11.71 -2.43
C LEU A 28 5.45 -10.64 -3.11
N LEU A 29 6.46 -10.13 -2.41
CA LEU A 29 7.42 -9.18 -2.97
C LEU A 29 8.27 -9.84 -4.06
N ASP A 30 8.75 -11.06 -3.87
CA ASP A 30 9.50 -11.81 -4.88
C ASP A 30 8.65 -12.05 -6.15
N ASN A 31 7.40 -12.46 -5.97
CA ASN A 31 6.46 -12.65 -7.08
C ASN A 31 6.12 -11.35 -7.82
N PHE A 32 5.99 -10.25 -7.09
CA PHE A 32 5.78 -8.92 -7.66
C PHE A 32 7.02 -8.45 -8.43
N TYR A 33 8.19 -8.52 -7.79
CA TYR A 33 9.47 -8.12 -8.37
C TYR A 33 9.79 -8.86 -9.67
N ALA A 34 9.55 -10.18 -9.73
CA ALA A 34 9.76 -10.99 -10.92
C ALA A 34 8.91 -10.58 -12.14
N ARG A 35 7.87 -9.75 -11.93
CA ARG A 35 6.98 -9.25 -13.00
C ARG A 35 7.33 -7.83 -13.46
N LEU A 36 8.28 -7.15 -12.80
CA LEU A 36 8.65 -5.77 -13.11
C LEU A 36 9.55 -5.69 -14.35
N PRO A 37 9.42 -4.62 -15.16
CA PRO A 37 10.24 -4.43 -16.36
C PRO A 37 11.73 -4.21 -16.05
N LEU A 38 12.09 -3.73 -14.85
CA LEU A 38 13.45 -3.45 -14.36
C LEU A 38 14.22 -2.40 -15.19
N ALA A 39 13.49 -1.51 -15.87
CA ALA A 39 14.08 -0.50 -16.75
C ALA A 39 14.47 0.80 -16.03
N ASN A 40 13.65 1.26 -15.09
CA ASN A 40 13.83 2.53 -14.39
C ASN A 40 14.17 2.37 -12.91
N ARG A 41 13.73 1.28 -12.28
CA ARG A 41 13.97 0.95 -10.86
C ARG A 41 13.56 2.05 -9.89
N ALA A 42 12.40 2.66 -10.12
CA ALA A 42 11.80 3.66 -9.25
C ALA A 42 10.50 3.13 -8.64
N LEU A 43 10.45 3.08 -7.31
CA LEU A 43 9.29 2.64 -6.52
C LEU A 43 8.66 3.84 -5.79
N LEU A 44 7.33 3.88 -5.77
CA LEU A 44 6.54 4.66 -4.84
C LEU A 44 5.84 3.70 -3.86
N ASP A 45 6.08 3.89 -2.55
CA ASP A 45 5.45 3.10 -1.48
C ASP A 45 4.46 3.95 -0.70
N LEU A 46 3.16 3.72 -0.92
CA LEU A 46 2.06 4.47 -0.34
C LEU A 46 1.58 3.83 0.98
N GLY A 47 1.81 4.50 2.09
CA GLY A 47 1.67 3.96 3.43
C GLY A 47 2.92 3.15 3.80
N CYS A 48 4.10 3.74 3.60
CA CYS A 48 5.37 3.04 3.74
C CYS A 48 5.73 2.66 5.18
N GLY A 49 5.03 3.19 6.18
CA GLY A 49 5.32 2.95 7.58
C GLY A 49 6.80 3.24 7.90
N ALA A 50 7.45 2.30 8.58
CA ALA A 50 8.87 2.37 8.93
C ALA A 50 9.82 1.96 7.77
N GLY A 51 9.31 1.74 6.55
CA GLY A 51 10.09 1.35 5.38
C GLY A 51 10.37 -0.15 5.26
N GLU A 52 9.88 -0.97 6.18
CA GLU A 52 10.01 -2.43 6.15
C GLU A 52 8.64 -3.10 6.07
N PRO A 53 8.54 -4.22 5.36
CA PRO A 53 9.58 -4.88 4.57
C PRO A 53 9.74 -4.32 3.15
N VAL A 54 8.79 -3.49 2.65
CA VAL A 54 8.67 -3.15 1.24
C VAL A 54 9.84 -2.27 0.78
N ALA A 55 10.00 -1.08 1.34
CA ALA A 55 11.04 -0.16 0.87
C ALA A 55 12.43 -0.77 1.00
N GLN A 56 12.75 -1.43 2.13
CA GLN A 56 14.05 -2.08 2.32
C GLN A 56 14.30 -3.18 1.27
N TYR A 57 13.27 -3.99 0.94
CA TYR A 57 13.38 -5.03 -0.10
C TYR A 57 13.83 -4.46 -1.44
N PHE A 58 13.30 -3.29 -1.85
CA PHE A 58 13.66 -2.64 -3.12
C PHE A 58 15.00 -1.89 -3.04
N LEU A 59 15.29 -1.24 -1.93
CA LEU A 59 16.59 -0.59 -1.69
C LEU A 59 17.76 -1.58 -1.79
N ASP A 60 17.61 -2.79 -1.23
CA ASP A 60 18.60 -3.87 -1.30
C ASP A 60 18.84 -4.38 -2.73
N ARG A 61 17.99 -3.96 -3.70
CA ARG A 61 18.06 -4.31 -5.12
C ARG A 61 18.39 -3.11 -6.01
N ASP A 62 19.00 -2.06 -5.43
CA ASP A 62 19.41 -0.83 -6.11
C ASP A 62 18.24 -0.06 -6.76
N TRP A 63 17.07 -0.06 -6.12
CA TRP A 63 15.94 0.78 -6.53
C TRP A 63 15.98 2.13 -5.79
N SER A 64 15.55 3.17 -6.49
CA SER A 64 15.18 4.44 -5.85
C SER A 64 13.78 4.30 -5.26
N VAL A 65 13.63 4.61 -3.98
CA VAL A 65 12.34 4.47 -3.28
C VAL A 65 11.90 5.81 -2.72
N VAL A 66 10.67 6.20 -3.06
CA VAL A 66 9.92 7.27 -2.40
C VAL A 66 8.84 6.62 -1.55
N GLY A 67 8.85 6.89 -0.26
CA GLY A 67 7.83 6.40 0.67
C GLY A 67 6.98 7.55 1.19
N VAL A 68 5.67 7.34 1.31
CA VAL A 68 4.72 8.31 1.86
C VAL A 68 4.00 7.67 3.04
N ASP A 69 3.99 8.33 4.18
CA ASP A 69 3.19 7.93 5.33
C ASP A 69 2.68 9.16 6.10
N PHE A 70 1.48 9.05 6.68
CA PHE A 70 0.85 10.14 7.42
C PHE A 70 1.22 10.16 8.92
N SER A 71 1.92 9.14 9.42
CA SER A 71 2.44 9.07 10.78
C SER A 71 3.87 9.62 10.84
N GLU A 72 4.05 10.72 11.57
CA GLU A 72 5.37 11.32 11.78
C GLU A 72 6.33 10.33 12.46
N LYS A 73 5.82 9.52 13.39
CA LYS A 73 6.62 8.52 14.10
C LYS A 73 7.06 7.37 13.20
N MET A 74 6.22 6.94 12.26
CA MET A 74 6.62 5.95 11.27
C MET A 74 7.71 6.49 10.34
N ILE A 75 7.62 7.76 9.92
CA ILE A 75 8.66 8.41 9.13
C ILE A 75 9.98 8.55 9.92
N GLU A 76 9.93 8.85 11.23
CA GLU A 76 11.13 8.84 12.08
C GLU A 76 11.77 7.45 12.13
N LEU A 77 10.98 6.37 12.23
CA LEU A 77 11.47 4.99 12.18
C LEU A 77 12.04 4.63 10.81
N ALA A 78 11.40 5.08 9.73
CA ALA A 78 11.90 4.87 8.37
C ALA A 78 13.32 5.41 8.17
N GLY A 79 13.65 6.54 8.81
CA GLY A 79 15.01 7.06 8.84
C GLY A 79 16.05 6.12 9.49
N ARG A 80 15.61 5.13 10.28
CA ARG A 80 16.49 4.12 10.90
C ARG A 80 16.56 2.83 10.08
N TYR A 81 15.40 2.36 9.57
CA TYR A 81 15.28 1.04 8.95
C TYR A 81 15.44 1.05 7.44
N ALA A 82 15.13 2.18 6.81
CA ALA A 82 15.27 2.38 5.37
C ALA A 82 15.90 3.76 5.06
N PRO A 83 17.10 4.08 5.57
CA PRO A 83 17.68 5.43 5.51
C PRO A 83 17.95 5.94 4.10
N ALA A 84 17.99 5.06 3.09
CA ALA A 84 18.15 5.43 1.69
C ALA A 84 16.80 5.75 0.99
N MET A 85 15.65 5.51 1.65
CA MET A 85 14.34 5.89 1.16
C MET A 85 14.14 7.40 1.29
N GLN A 86 13.60 8.03 0.26
CA GLN A 86 13.07 9.40 0.38
C GLN A 86 11.70 9.33 1.07
N ALA A 87 11.67 9.53 2.38
CA ALA A 87 10.45 9.48 3.17
C ALA A 87 9.72 10.83 3.19
N LEU A 88 8.43 10.83 2.89
CA LEU A 88 7.55 12.00 2.89
C LEU A 88 6.46 11.83 3.95
N HIS A 89 6.40 12.74 4.91
CA HIS A 89 5.32 12.82 5.87
C HIS A 89 4.12 13.53 5.22
N ALA A 90 3.14 12.76 4.73
CA ALA A 90 1.95 13.28 4.05
C ALA A 90 0.81 12.25 4.01
N ASP A 91 -0.41 12.72 3.76
CA ASP A 91 -1.55 11.86 3.41
C ASP A 91 -1.41 11.40 1.96
N ILE A 92 -1.50 10.09 1.72
CA ILE A 92 -1.38 9.49 0.38
C ILE A 92 -2.47 9.94 -0.59
N THR A 93 -3.59 10.47 -0.11
CA THR A 93 -4.65 11.04 -0.95
C THR A 93 -4.33 12.46 -1.43
N GLU A 94 -3.46 13.17 -0.72
CA GLU A 94 -3.13 14.58 -0.99
C GLU A 94 -1.83 14.78 -1.78
N VAL A 95 -0.94 13.76 -1.80
CA VAL A 95 0.30 13.85 -2.58
C VAL A 95 0.04 13.84 -4.08
N ASP A 96 0.99 14.41 -4.82
CA ASP A 96 1.03 14.36 -6.27
C ASP A 96 2.46 14.20 -6.78
N PHE A 97 2.61 13.52 -7.93
CA PHE A 97 3.90 13.25 -8.55
C PHE A 97 3.82 13.49 -10.07
N TYR A 98 4.97 13.54 -10.73
CA TYR A 98 5.00 13.68 -12.17
C TYR A 98 4.43 12.43 -12.88
N ALA A 99 3.79 12.65 -14.01
CA ALA A 99 3.32 11.55 -14.85
C ALA A 99 4.50 10.68 -15.30
N ASN A 100 4.29 9.35 -15.32
CA ASN A 100 5.29 8.36 -15.73
C ASN A 100 6.61 8.46 -14.96
N GLN A 101 6.53 8.63 -13.64
CA GLN A 101 7.71 8.74 -12.78
C GLN A 101 8.17 7.40 -12.22
N PHE A 102 7.23 6.49 -11.91
CA PHE A 102 7.53 5.24 -11.21
C PHE A 102 7.32 4.01 -12.09
N GLU A 103 8.20 3.03 -11.93
CA GLU A 103 8.07 1.71 -12.55
C GLU A 103 7.21 0.77 -11.72
N ALA A 104 7.24 0.95 -10.41
CA ALA A 104 6.42 0.21 -9.46
C ALA A 104 5.76 1.14 -8.44
N ILE A 105 4.55 0.78 -8.01
CA ILE A 105 3.86 1.40 -6.89
C ILE A 105 3.41 0.29 -5.95
N THR A 106 3.60 0.48 -4.64
CA THR A 106 3.08 -0.40 -3.60
C THR A 106 2.13 0.35 -2.68
N ALA A 107 1.09 -0.33 -2.19
CA ALA A 107 0.16 0.18 -1.20
C ALA A 107 -0.28 -0.99 -0.29
N THR A 108 0.66 -1.50 0.51
CA THR A 108 0.43 -2.65 1.36
C THR A 108 -0.14 -2.21 2.71
N TYR A 109 -1.25 -2.82 3.13
CA TYR A 109 -1.94 -2.53 4.40
C TYR A 109 -2.34 -1.06 4.61
N SER A 110 -2.53 -0.27 3.54
CA SER A 110 -2.80 1.17 3.61
C SER A 110 -4.15 1.58 2.99
N LEU A 111 -4.52 1.07 1.82
CA LEU A 111 -5.69 1.53 1.07
C LEU A 111 -7.01 1.42 1.82
N PHE A 112 -7.20 0.38 2.61
CA PHE A 112 -8.43 0.17 3.36
C PHE A 112 -8.61 1.12 4.56
N HIS A 113 -7.61 1.95 4.85
CA HIS A 113 -7.70 3.05 5.83
C HIS A 113 -8.17 4.38 5.20
N ILE A 114 -8.40 4.39 3.89
CA ILE A 114 -8.97 5.52 3.15
C ILE A 114 -10.44 5.23 2.87
N GLY A 115 -11.28 6.25 2.86
CA GLY A 115 -12.68 6.11 2.48
C GLY A 115 -12.82 5.54 1.05
N SER A 116 -13.63 4.50 0.88
CA SER A 116 -13.77 3.80 -0.40
C SER A 116 -14.25 4.69 -1.56
N ASN A 117 -14.87 5.83 -1.25
CA ASN A 117 -15.23 6.86 -2.22
C ASN A 117 -14.01 7.60 -2.81
N GLN A 118 -12.84 7.52 -2.17
CA GLN A 118 -11.60 8.15 -2.64
C GLN A 118 -10.70 7.16 -3.42
N HIS A 119 -10.95 5.84 -3.31
CA HIS A 119 -10.09 4.81 -3.93
C HIS A 119 -9.93 5.02 -5.43
N ALA A 120 -11.04 5.25 -6.18
CA ALA A 120 -10.97 5.45 -7.62
C ALA A 120 -10.12 6.68 -8.02
N THR A 121 -10.16 7.74 -7.22
CA THR A 121 -9.34 8.94 -7.44
C THR A 121 -7.86 8.63 -7.22
N LEU A 122 -7.52 7.91 -6.15
CA LEU A 122 -6.14 7.51 -5.88
C LEU A 122 -5.61 6.55 -6.95
N PHE A 123 -6.40 5.57 -7.40
CA PHE A 123 -6.01 4.68 -8.52
C PHE A 123 -5.78 5.43 -9.83
N LYS A 124 -6.54 6.50 -10.13
CA LYS A 124 -6.26 7.36 -11.29
C LYS A 124 -4.92 8.06 -11.16
N LYS A 125 -4.61 8.61 -9.99
CA LYS A 125 -3.30 9.20 -9.71
C LYS A 125 -2.18 8.17 -9.87
N MET A 126 -2.32 6.96 -9.30
CA MET A 126 -1.35 5.87 -9.50
C MET A 126 -1.14 5.54 -10.98
N TYR A 127 -2.23 5.50 -11.77
CA TYR A 127 -2.14 5.27 -13.21
C TYR A 127 -1.35 6.37 -13.95
N GLU A 128 -1.55 7.62 -13.57
CA GLU A 128 -0.83 8.76 -14.14
C GLU A 128 0.66 8.73 -13.78
N TRP A 129 0.99 8.44 -12.51
CA TRP A 129 2.36 8.39 -12.01
C TRP A 129 3.16 7.19 -12.53
N LEU A 130 2.48 6.11 -12.90
CA LEU A 130 3.09 4.86 -13.34
C LEU A 130 3.58 4.97 -14.79
N LEU A 131 4.79 4.49 -15.05
CA LEU A 131 5.32 4.29 -16.41
C LEU A 131 4.44 3.31 -17.20
N PRO A 132 4.37 3.42 -18.55
CA PRO A 132 3.83 2.35 -19.37
C PRO A 132 4.52 1.01 -19.08
N GLY A 133 3.77 -0.08 -18.95
CA GLY A 133 4.26 -1.39 -18.51
C GLY A 133 4.53 -1.51 -17.01
N GLY A 134 4.49 -0.41 -16.26
CA GLY A 134 4.69 -0.40 -14.82
C GLY A 134 3.57 -1.12 -14.05
N LYS A 135 3.82 -1.47 -12.79
CA LYS A 135 2.92 -2.31 -12.00
C LYS A 135 2.64 -1.75 -10.61
N VAL A 136 1.47 -2.12 -10.10
CA VAL A 136 1.04 -1.81 -8.73
C VAL A 136 0.79 -3.10 -7.97
N LEU A 137 1.27 -3.17 -6.72
CA LEU A 137 0.90 -4.20 -5.74
C LEU A 137 0.18 -3.53 -4.58
N PHE A 138 -1.00 -4.02 -4.23
CA PHE A 138 -1.70 -3.50 -3.05
C PHE A 138 -2.50 -4.57 -2.31
N THR A 139 -2.80 -4.31 -1.03
CA THR A 139 -3.75 -5.07 -0.22
C THR A 139 -5.09 -4.38 -0.15
N TYR A 140 -6.16 -5.18 -0.15
CA TYR A 140 -7.53 -4.69 -0.07
C TYR A 140 -8.32 -5.49 0.96
N ALA A 141 -9.01 -4.80 1.87
CA ALA A 141 -9.92 -5.43 2.79
C ALA A 141 -11.18 -5.87 2.04
N THR A 142 -11.75 -6.99 2.46
CA THR A 142 -12.96 -7.56 1.88
C THR A 142 -13.88 -8.12 2.97
N LYS A 143 -14.95 -8.77 2.56
CA LYS A 143 -15.85 -9.47 3.46
C LYS A 143 -15.15 -10.47 4.37
N ASP A 144 -14.10 -11.14 3.88
CA ASP A 144 -13.35 -12.13 4.67
C ASP A 144 -12.70 -11.49 5.90
N TYR A 145 -12.31 -10.22 5.80
CA TYR A 145 -11.76 -9.46 6.93
C TYR A 145 -12.83 -8.72 7.74
N THR A 146 -13.80 -8.06 7.09
CA THR A 146 -14.75 -7.17 7.76
C THR A 146 -16.07 -7.85 8.16
N GLY A 147 -16.41 -8.96 7.50
CA GLY A 147 -17.70 -9.67 7.66
C GLY A 147 -18.84 -9.10 6.81
N SER A 148 -18.59 -8.05 6.00
CA SER A 148 -19.61 -7.37 5.20
C SER A 148 -19.16 -7.21 3.74
N GLU A 149 -20.09 -7.27 2.79
CA GLU A 149 -19.79 -7.12 1.34
C GLU A 149 -19.19 -5.75 1.01
N ALA A 150 -19.67 -4.70 1.65
CA ALA A 150 -19.07 -3.37 1.68
C ALA A 150 -18.96 -2.93 3.14
N PHE A 151 -17.95 -2.14 3.44
CA PHE A 151 -17.70 -1.70 4.81
C PHE A 151 -17.20 -0.24 4.81
N ASP A 152 -17.68 0.53 5.77
CA ASP A 152 -17.23 1.87 6.10
C ASP A 152 -17.41 2.06 7.61
N GLY A 153 -16.34 1.93 8.37
CA GLY A 153 -16.46 1.93 9.83
C GLY A 153 -15.17 1.61 10.56
N TYR A 154 -15.30 1.16 11.79
CA TYR A 154 -14.18 0.91 12.68
C TYR A 154 -14.14 -0.54 13.13
N LYS A 155 -12.91 -1.08 13.24
CA LYS A 155 -12.62 -2.40 13.81
C LYS A 155 -11.49 -2.29 14.82
N ILE A 156 -11.47 -3.23 15.76
CA ILE A 156 -10.37 -3.33 16.73
C ILE A 156 -9.23 -4.12 16.08
N PHE A 157 -8.05 -3.52 16.06
CA PHE A 157 -6.79 -4.15 15.68
C PHE A 157 -5.74 -3.86 16.74
N LEU A 158 -5.12 -4.87 17.30
CA LEU A 158 -4.13 -4.77 18.39
C LEU A 158 -4.61 -3.87 19.56
N GLY A 159 -5.88 -3.95 19.91
CA GLY A 159 -6.50 -3.18 21.00
C GLY A 159 -6.81 -1.72 20.67
N GLN A 160 -6.59 -1.28 19.44
CA GLN A 160 -6.92 0.06 18.97
C GLN A 160 -8.07 0.05 17.96
N GLU A 161 -8.91 1.07 17.97
CA GLU A 161 -9.96 1.28 16.96
C GLU A 161 -9.35 1.90 15.71
N LEU A 162 -9.38 1.17 14.59
CA LEU A 162 -8.93 1.65 13.28
C LEU A 162 -10.10 1.75 12.31
N TYR A 163 -10.08 2.81 11.50
CA TYR A 163 -11.03 2.96 10.40
C TYR A 163 -10.68 2.03 9.26
N TYR A 164 -11.70 1.37 8.71
CA TYR A 164 -11.61 0.53 7.51
C TYR A 164 -12.73 0.87 6.55
N SER A 165 -12.43 0.88 5.27
CA SER A 165 -13.43 1.05 4.21
C SER A 165 -13.08 0.23 2.98
N HIS A 166 -14.09 -0.41 2.40
CA HIS A 166 -13.96 -1.12 1.12
C HIS A 166 -15.31 -1.28 0.43
N LYS A 167 -15.25 -1.44 -0.89
CA LYS A 167 -16.35 -1.89 -1.74
C LYS A 167 -16.23 -3.41 -1.96
N PRO A 168 -17.25 -4.08 -2.53
CA PRO A 168 -17.10 -5.44 -3.04
C PRO A 168 -15.96 -5.53 -4.07
N PRO A 169 -15.22 -6.66 -4.14
CA PRO A 169 -14.17 -6.83 -5.14
C PRO A 169 -14.62 -6.64 -6.59
N SER A 170 -15.88 -6.97 -6.91
CA SER A 170 -16.46 -6.72 -8.24
C SER A 170 -16.41 -5.24 -8.64
N ASP A 171 -16.73 -4.37 -7.69
CA ASP A 171 -16.77 -2.92 -7.91
C ASP A 171 -15.36 -2.35 -8.00
N LEU A 172 -14.43 -2.84 -7.14
CA LEU A 172 -13.02 -2.54 -7.24
C LEU A 172 -12.48 -2.87 -8.65
N TYR A 173 -12.73 -4.09 -9.14
CA TYR A 173 -12.26 -4.51 -10.47
C TYR A 173 -12.87 -3.70 -11.60
N ALA A 174 -14.13 -3.32 -11.48
CA ALA A 174 -14.79 -2.44 -12.45
C ALA A 174 -14.14 -1.04 -12.49
N ASP A 175 -13.85 -0.47 -11.31
CA ASP A 175 -13.15 0.82 -11.19
C ASP A 175 -11.75 0.75 -11.83
N LEU A 176 -10.95 -0.28 -11.51
CA LEU A 176 -9.60 -0.46 -12.05
C LEU A 176 -9.60 -0.61 -13.57
N LYS A 177 -10.52 -1.44 -14.10
CA LYS A 177 -10.67 -1.62 -15.54
C LYS A 177 -11.12 -0.34 -16.25
N HIS A 178 -12.01 0.42 -15.63
CA HIS A 178 -12.48 1.71 -16.19
C HIS A 178 -11.35 2.75 -16.26
N ILE A 179 -10.43 2.73 -15.30
CA ILE A 179 -9.23 3.59 -15.29
C ILE A 179 -8.24 3.17 -16.38
N GLY A 180 -8.20 1.90 -16.76
CA GLY A 180 -7.33 1.36 -17.80
C GLY A 180 -6.28 0.35 -17.31
N PHE A 181 -6.35 -0.08 -16.05
CA PHE A 181 -5.48 -1.14 -15.53
C PHE A 181 -5.88 -2.52 -16.03
N TYR A 182 -4.88 -3.39 -16.24
CA TYR A 182 -5.05 -4.83 -16.30
C TYR A 182 -4.77 -5.43 -14.93
N ILE A 183 -5.62 -6.36 -14.48
CA ILE A 183 -5.40 -7.11 -13.26
C ILE A 183 -4.59 -8.37 -13.63
N ASP A 184 -3.33 -8.40 -13.18
CA ASP A 184 -2.42 -9.51 -13.47
C ASP A 184 -2.64 -10.68 -12.51
N VAL A 185 -2.84 -10.35 -11.21
CA VAL A 185 -3.08 -11.33 -10.13
C VAL A 185 -4.08 -10.74 -9.14
N ALA A 186 -5.00 -11.55 -8.68
CA ALA A 186 -5.89 -11.23 -7.55
C ALA A 186 -6.07 -12.50 -6.72
N GLU A 187 -5.52 -12.51 -5.52
CA GLU A 187 -5.53 -13.70 -4.66
C GLU A 187 -5.74 -13.34 -3.18
N TYR A 188 -6.45 -14.19 -2.47
CA TYR A 188 -6.58 -14.07 -1.02
C TYR A 188 -5.39 -14.75 -0.33
N LYS A 189 -4.79 -14.04 0.62
CA LYS A 189 -3.70 -14.57 1.46
C LYS A 189 -4.06 -14.37 2.93
N SER A 190 -3.79 -15.40 3.72
CA SER A 190 -3.85 -15.33 5.18
C SER A 190 -2.43 -15.09 5.70
N ILE A 191 -2.21 -13.94 6.30
CA ILE A 191 -0.91 -13.54 6.88
C ILE A 191 -1.20 -12.95 8.26
N GLY A 192 -0.56 -13.46 9.31
CA GLY A 192 -0.80 -13.01 10.69
C GLY A 192 -2.24 -13.19 11.15
N ASP A 193 -2.89 -14.29 10.76
CA ASP A 193 -4.30 -14.61 11.04
C ASP A 193 -5.34 -13.66 10.38
N GLU A 194 -4.89 -12.76 9.49
CA GLU A 194 -5.76 -11.86 8.74
C GLU A 194 -5.83 -12.26 7.27
N VAL A 195 -7.03 -12.22 6.69
CA VAL A 195 -7.25 -12.55 5.28
C VAL A 195 -7.51 -11.27 4.49
N PHE A 196 -6.60 -10.95 3.59
CA PHE A 196 -6.74 -9.83 2.66
C PHE A 196 -6.67 -10.28 1.20
N LEU A 197 -7.31 -9.51 0.33
CA LEU A 197 -7.15 -9.63 -1.11
C LEU A 197 -5.86 -8.89 -1.53
N TRP A 198 -4.94 -9.61 -2.15
CA TRP A 198 -3.73 -9.07 -2.74
C TRP A 198 -3.91 -8.94 -4.25
N VAL A 199 -3.65 -7.75 -4.76
CA VAL A 199 -3.83 -7.44 -6.18
C VAL A 199 -2.53 -6.93 -6.77
N THR A 200 -2.10 -7.57 -7.87
CA THR A 200 -1.11 -7.01 -8.78
C THR A 200 -1.83 -6.55 -10.05
N MET A 201 -1.59 -5.33 -10.45
CA MET A 201 -2.15 -4.76 -11.68
C MET A 201 -1.09 -4.01 -12.47
N SER A 202 -1.31 -3.84 -13.77
CA SER A 202 -0.37 -3.19 -14.68
C SER A 202 -1.03 -2.08 -15.49
N LYS A 203 -0.24 -1.03 -15.80
CA LYS A 203 -0.54 -0.07 -16.84
C LYS A 203 -0.10 -0.67 -18.18
N PRO A 204 -0.93 -0.64 -19.24
CA PRO A 204 -0.54 -1.12 -20.56
C PRO A 204 0.79 -0.53 -21.03
N GLU A 205 1.55 -1.32 -21.80
CA GLU A 205 2.60 -0.76 -22.66
C GLU A 205 1.92 0.09 -23.74
N GLY A 206 2.33 1.31 -23.93
CA GLY A 206 1.73 2.24 -24.87
C GLY A 206 1.89 1.83 -26.33
#